data_d03c51074a9b3b84c5ad1751b388f806
#
_entry.id   d03c51074a9b3b84c5ad1751b388f806
#
_cell.length_a   1.000
_cell.length_b   1.000
_cell.length_c   1.000
_cell.angle_alpha   90.00
_cell.angle_beta   90.00
_cell.angle_gamma   90.00
#
_symmetry.space_group_name_H-M   'P 1'
#
loop_
_entity.id
_entity.type
_entity.pdbx_description
1 polymer ?
#
loop_
_entity_poly.entity_id
_entity_poly.type
_entity_poly.pdbx_seq_one_letter_code
_entity_poly.pdbx_strand_id
1 'polypeptide(L)'
;MKLGNKIYFVFILFFLTLNFSIAEEKIKTTPLINVEKIKPSFEELNEESDSISSNQNLKEKKIIRLKSSQAILIGLDKITAKSSELVVNLNESKIFGPLEIKILKCGKVKLNNKTDSVAYMQVKDLSKNENEQVFIFNGWTFASDPSLTPFDHAIYDLQLLNCSKA
;
A
#
# COMPACT_ATOMS: atom_id res chain seq x y z
N MET A 1 -16.59 -48.80 -48.54
CA MET A 1 -15.78 -48.44 -47.34
C MET A 1 -16.13 -47.03 -46.95
N LYS A 2 -16.75 -46.84 -45.76
CA LYS A 2 -17.32 -45.55 -45.34
C LYS A 2 -16.24 -44.56 -44.95
N LEU A 3 -16.20 -43.41 -45.63
CA LEU A 3 -15.20 -42.34 -45.44
C LEU A 3 -15.25 -41.68 -44.01
N GLY A 4 -16.31 -41.90 -43.26
CA GLY A 4 -16.51 -41.28 -41.93
C GLY A 4 -15.55 -41.75 -40.82
N ASN A 5 -15.06 -43.01 -40.91
CA ASN A 5 -14.19 -43.55 -39.87
C ASN A 5 -12.73 -43.04 -39.95
N LYS A 6 -12.27 -42.59 -41.10
CA LYS A 6 -10.89 -42.10 -41.26
C LYS A 6 -10.71 -40.69 -40.67
N ILE A 7 -11.72 -39.86 -40.78
CA ILE A 7 -11.70 -38.51 -40.21
C ILE A 7 -11.71 -38.56 -38.69
N TYR A 8 -12.48 -39.46 -38.08
CA TYR A 8 -12.50 -39.67 -36.65
C TYR A 8 -11.13 -40.14 -36.10
N PHE A 9 -10.45 -41.01 -36.86
CA PHE A 9 -9.13 -41.50 -36.47
C PHE A 9 -8.06 -40.40 -36.53
N VAL A 10 -8.13 -39.50 -37.49
CA VAL A 10 -7.23 -38.33 -37.58
C VAL A 10 -7.46 -37.35 -36.44
N PHE A 11 -8.71 -37.14 -36.05
CA PHE A 11 -9.05 -36.27 -34.90
C PHE A 11 -8.54 -36.84 -33.55
N ILE A 12 -8.68 -38.17 -33.37
CA ILE A 12 -8.17 -38.85 -32.16
C ILE A 12 -6.64 -38.80 -32.11
N LEU A 13 -5.97 -38.99 -33.27
CA LEU A 13 -4.50 -38.91 -33.34
C LEU A 13 -4.00 -37.49 -33.06
N PHE A 14 -4.72 -36.46 -33.51
CA PHE A 14 -4.40 -35.06 -33.25
C PHE A 14 -4.54 -34.68 -31.76
N PHE A 15 -5.56 -35.20 -31.06
CA PHE A 15 -5.72 -35.01 -29.62
C PHE A 15 -4.67 -35.74 -28.79
N LEU A 16 -4.15 -36.85 -29.24
CA LEU A 16 -3.09 -37.61 -28.56
C LEU A 16 -1.71 -36.94 -28.65
N THR A 17 -1.50 -36.02 -29.60
CA THR A 17 -0.24 -35.28 -29.75
C THR A 17 -0.21 -33.95 -28.93
N LEU A 18 -1.27 -33.61 -28.23
CA LEU A 18 -1.24 -32.51 -27.24
C LEU A 18 -0.44 -32.98 -26.03
N ASN A 19 0.90 -32.96 -26.19
CA ASN A 19 1.81 -33.19 -25.09
C ASN A 19 1.52 -32.19 -24.00
N PHE A 20 1.07 -32.67 -22.85
CA PHE A 20 1.07 -31.92 -21.62
C PHE A 20 2.51 -31.53 -21.29
N SER A 21 2.92 -30.31 -21.60
CA SER A 21 4.12 -29.72 -21.02
C SER A 21 3.88 -29.51 -19.54
N ILE A 22 4.29 -30.47 -18.73
CA ILE A 22 4.44 -30.27 -17.29
C ILE A 22 5.68 -29.40 -17.15
N ALA A 23 5.46 -28.11 -16.90
CA ALA A 23 6.51 -27.20 -16.48
C ALA A 23 6.91 -27.59 -15.05
N GLU A 24 7.99 -28.33 -14.91
CA GLU A 24 8.64 -28.59 -13.63
C GLU A 24 9.38 -27.32 -13.22
N GLU A 25 8.71 -26.47 -12.45
CA GLU A 25 9.32 -25.29 -11.82
C GLU A 25 10.33 -25.78 -10.78
N LYS A 26 11.61 -25.78 -11.16
CA LYS A 26 12.72 -26.06 -10.25
C LYS A 26 12.80 -24.92 -9.23
N ILE A 27 12.13 -25.09 -8.10
CA ILE A 27 12.23 -24.18 -6.97
C ILE A 27 13.68 -24.17 -6.50
N LYS A 28 14.38 -23.07 -6.79
CA LYS A 28 15.70 -22.81 -6.22
C LYS A 28 15.49 -22.52 -4.73
N THR A 29 15.65 -23.54 -3.90
CA THR A 29 15.74 -23.35 -2.46
C THR A 29 17.02 -22.58 -2.18
N THR A 30 16.89 -21.30 -1.85
CA THR A 30 17.97 -20.54 -1.21
C THR A 30 18.19 -21.12 0.19
N PRO A 31 19.45 -21.30 0.63
CA PRO A 31 19.71 -21.82 1.96
C PRO A 31 19.05 -20.90 2.98
N LEU A 32 18.30 -21.50 3.92
CA LEU A 32 17.70 -20.79 5.04
C LEU A 32 18.80 -20.00 5.75
N ILE A 33 18.59 -18.69 5.87
CA ILE A 33 19.41 -17.84 6.72
C ILE A 33 19.32 -18.43 8.13
N ASN A 34 20.47 -18.74 8.72
CA ASN A 34 20.53 -19.31 10.06
C ASN A 34 20.01 -18.28 11.07
N VAL A 35 18.77 -18.46 11.50
CA VAL A 35 18.01 -17.52 12.35
C VAL A 35 18.65 -17.40 13.74
N GLU A 36 19.48 -18.37 14.16
CA GLU A 36 20.18 -18.34 15.45
C GLU A 36 21.27 -17.24 15.56
N LYS A 37 21.67 -16.64 14.44
CA LYS A 37 22.64 -15.53 14.40
C LYS A 37 22.00 -14.15 14.32
N ILE A 38 20.69 -14.06 14.20
CA ILE A 38 19.99 -12.78 14.18
C ILE A 38 19.68 -12.43 15.63
N LYS A 39 20.54 -11.64 16.25
CA LYS A 39 20.21 -10.99 17.53
C LYS A 39 19.01 -10.07 17.24
N PRO A 40 17.87 -10.19 17.97
CA PRO A 40 16.78 -9.23 17.86
C PRO A 40 17.33 -7.87 18.28
N SER A 41 17.39 -6.95 17.35
CA SER A 41 17.76 -5.55 17.61
C SER A 41 16.57 -4.81 18.23
N PHE A 42 16.15 -5.23 19.42
CA PHE A 42 15.41 -4.39 20.33
C PHE A 42 16.46 -3.71 21.21
N GLU A 43 16.87 -2.52 20.85
CA GLU A 43 17.60 -1.64 21.75
C GLU A 43 16.66 -1.26 22.88
N GLU A 44 16.85 -1.89 24.04
CA GLU A 44 16.45 -1.30 25.31
C GLU A 44 17.17 0.05 25.42
N LEU A 45 16.37 1.11 25.52
CA LEU A 45 16.86 2.46 25.82
C LEU A 45 17.42 2.45 27.24
N ASN A 46 18.70 2.12 27.38
CA ASN A 46 19.48 2.49 28.55
C ASN A 46 20.18 3.81 28.24
N GLU A 47 19.71 4.86 28.90
CA GLU A 47 20.43 6.12 29.02
C GLU A 47 21.79 5.82 29.69
N GLU A 48 22.86 5.92 28.91
CA GLU A 48 24.16 6.38 29.42
C GLU A 48 25.09 6.71 28.25
N SER A 49 25.61 7.92 28.35
CA SER A 49 26.64 8.50 27.50
C SER A 49 27.86 7.59 27.30
N ASP A 50 28.29 7.39 26.04
CA ASP A 50 29.70 7.56 25.73
C ASP A 50 29.96 7.71 24.22
N SER A 51 30.80 8.68 23.94
CA SER A 51 31.35 9.09 22.67
C SER A 51 32.12 7.97 21.95
N ILE A 52 31.65 7.54 20.79
CA ILE A 52 32.53 6.88 19.81
C ILE A 52 32.33 7.55 18.43
N SER A 53 33.34 8.35 18.10
CA SER A 53 33.63 8.86 16.78
C SER A 53 33.81 7.72 15.79
N SER A 54 32.90 7.54 14.86
CA SER A 54 33.19 6.86 13.61
C SER A 54 32.66 7.71 12.44
N ASN A 55 33.61 8.32 11.73
CA ASN A 55 33.42 9.03 10.49
C ASN A 55 32.81 8.11 9.43
N GLN A 56 31.51 8.12 9.28
CA GLN A 56 30.87 7.72 8.05
C GLN A 56 30.12 8.93 7.51
N ASN A 57 30.66 9.52 6.44
CA ASN A 57 30.04 10.56 5.64
C ASN A 57 28.80 10.01 4.90
N LEU A 58 27.77 9.62 5.65
CA LEU A 58 26.41 9.56 5.16
C LEU A 58 25.91 11.00 5.14
N LYS A 59 25.85 11.60 3.97
CA LYS A 59 25.13 12.85 3.76
C LYS A 59 23.71 12.66 4.29
N GLU A 60 23.46 13.02 5.53
CA GLU A 60 22.13 13.08 6.11
C GLU A 60 21.28 13.98 5.23
N LYS A 61 20.40 13.35 4.46
CA LYS A 61 19.42 14.03 3.64
C LYS A 61 18.46 14.69 4.61
N LYS A 62 18.67 15.99 4.85
CA LYS A 62 17.88 16.80 5.80
C LYS A 62 16.41 16.74 5.39
N ILE A 63 15.65 15.87 6.05
CA ILE A 63 14.21 15.76 5.85
C ILE A 63 13.59 16.96 6.57
N ILE A 64 13.19 17.98 5.83
CA ILE A 64 12.48 19.13 6.37
C ILE A 64 11.03 18.69 6.58
N ARG A 65 10.65 18.44 7.83
CA ARG A 65 9.29 18.12 8.23
C ARG A 65 8.54 19.40 8.53
N LEU A 66 7.67 19.82 7.63
CA LEU A 66 6.73 20.91 7.89
C LEU A 66 5.50 20.31 8.57
N LYS A 67 5.27 20.69 9.82
CA LYS A 67 4.11 20.25 10.60
C LYS A 67 2.85 20.90 10.00
N SER A 68 1.94 20.09 9.50
CA SER A 68 0.63 20.50 9.02
C SER A 68 -0.43 20.14 10.06
N SER A 69 -1.57 20.81 10.05
CA SER A 69 -2.68 20.57 10.97
C SER A 69 -3.88 19.91 10.31
N GLN A 70 -3.93 19.87 8.99
CA GLN A 70 -5.04 19.28 8.25
C GLN A 70 -4.54 18.60 6.96
N ALA A 71 -5.27 17.58 6.53
CA ALA A 71 -5.13 16.93 5.23
C ALA A 71 -6.28 17.35 4.31
N ILE A 72 -5.96 17.61 3.06
CA ILE A 72 -6.91 17.84 1.99
C ILE A 72 -6.91 16.60 1.11
N LEU A 73 -8.05 15.94 1.04
CA LEU A 73 -8.26 14.72 0.24
C LEU A 73 -9.29 15.02 -0.85
N ILE A 74 -9.23 14.25 -1.92
CA ILE A 74 -10.35 14.11 -2.85
C ILE A 74 -11.00 12.75 -2.63
N GLY A 75 -12.30 12.74 -2.45
CA GLY A 75 -13.12 11.55 -2.40
C GLY A 75 -13.91 11.41 -3.69
N LEU A 76 -13.90 10.24 -4.30
CA LEU A 76 -14.64 9.90 -5.50
C LEU A 76 -15.67 8.81 -5.19
N ASP A 77 -16.93 9.05 -5.53
CA ASP A 77 -17.96 8.02 -5.66
C ASP A 77 -17.91 7.46 -7.08
N LYS A 78 -17.47 6.23 -7.23
CA LYS A 78 -17.27 5.55 -8.53
C LYS A 78 -18.60 5.23 -9.24
N ILE A 79 -19.71 5.11 -8.48
CA ILE A 79 -21.04 4.83 -9.05
C ILE A 79 -21.61 6.08 -9.71
N THR A 80 -21.53 7.20 -9.03
CA THR A 80 -22.10 8.47 -9.52
C THR A 80 -21.07 9.34 -10.26
N ALA A 81 -19.81 8.94 -10.28
CA ALA A 81 -18.66 9.69 -10.78
C ALA A 81 -18.54 11.11 -10.16
N LYS A 82 -19.07 11.30 -8.95
CA LYS A 82 -18.96 12.57 -8.23
C LYS A 82 -17.71 12.58 -7.36
N SER A 83 -16.92 13.63 -7.50
CA SER A 83 -15.79 13.91 -6.63
C SER A 83 -16.12 15.08 -5.69
N SER A 84 -15.54 15.04 -4.49
CA SER A 84 -15.66 16.09 -3.49
C SER A 84 -14.34 16.25 -2.72
N GLU A 85 -14.03 17.50 -2.39
CA GLU A 85 -12.91 17.83 -1.53
C GLU A 85 -13.27 17.61 -0.07
N LEU A 86 -12.39 16.91 0.64
CA LEU A 86 -12.54 16.58 2.05
C LEU A 86 -11.38 17.18 2.83
N VAL A 87 -11.66 18.15 3.68
CA VAL A 87 -10.69 18.69 4.63
C VAL A 87 -10.86 17.94 5.94
N VAL A 88 -9.79 17.28 6.41
CA VAL A 88 -9.76 16.47 7.63
C VAL A 88 -8.68 17.00 8.55
N ASN A 89 -9.05 17.45 9.74
CA ASN A 89 -8.10 17.89 10.76
C ASN A 89 -7.38 16.68 11.38
N LEU A 90 -6.16 16.90 11.86
CA LEU A 90 -5.41 15.83 12.51
C LEU A 90 -6.13 15.33 13.75
N ASN A 91 -6.16 13.99 13.89
CA ASN A 91 -6.81 13.25 14.97
C ASN A 91 -8.34 13.37 15.02
N GLU A 92 -8.97 14.09 14.11
CA GLU A 92 -10.41 14.10 13.93
C GLU A 92 -10.85 13.09 12.87
N SER A 93 -12.08 12.60 13.00
CA SER A 93 -12.70 11.73 12.00
C SER A 93 -13.65 12.53 11.11
N LYS A 94 -13.68 12.20 9.82
CA LYS A 94 -14.64 12.75 8.85
C LYS A 94 -15.34 11.63 8.11
N ILE A 95 -16.63 11.78 7.89
CA ILE A 95 -17.44 10.79 7.17
C ILE A 95 -17.53 11.17 5.70
N PHE A 96 -17.33 10.18 4.83
CA PHE A 96 -17.54 10.26 3.39
C PHE A 96 -18.27 9.00 2.92
N GLY A 97 -19.57 9.13 2.59
CA GLY A 97 -20.43 7.95 2.38
C GLY A 97 -20.46 7.08 3.64
N PRO A 98 -20.20 5.78 3.52
CA PRO A 98 -20.08 4.88 4.67
C PRO A 98 -18.67 4.86 5.30
N LEU A 99 -17.75 5.65 4.78
CA LEU A 99 -16.35 5.62 5.23
C LEU A 99 -16.12 6.63 6.36
N GLU A 100 -15.52 6.17 7.45
CA GLU A 100 -14.93 7.01 8.48
C GLU A 100 -13.43 7.18 8.21
N ILE A 101 -13.00 8.39 7.93
CA ILE A 101 -11.63 8.75 7.59
C ILE A 101 -11.00 9.50 8.75
N LYS A 102 -9.85 9.02 9.23
CA LYS A 102 -9.07 9.67 10.27
C LYS A 102 -7.63 9.89 9.82
N ILE A 103 -7.12 11.10 10.00
CA ILE A 103 -5.74 11.44 9.67
C ILE A 103 -4.94 11.57 10.98
N LEU A 104 -3.97 10.69 11.17
CA LEU A 104 -3.12 10.70 12.36
C LEU A 104 -1.90 11.61 12.20
N LYS A 105 -1.36 11.68 10.98
CA LYS A 105 -0.19 12.53 10.66
C LYS A 105 -0.36 13.08 9.25
N CYS A 106 0.03 14.33 9.05
CA CYS A 106 0.12 14.96 7.74
C CYS A 106 1.29 15.93 7.72
N GLY A 107 2.03 15.94 6.64
CA GLY A 107 3.18 16.82 6.50
C GLY A 107 3.76 16.82 5.11
N LYS A 108 4.69 17.76 4.87
CA LYS A 108 5.42 17.85 3.61
C LYS A 108 6.83 17.29 3.79
N VAL A 109 7.24 16.46 2.86
CA VAL A 109 8.56 15.84 2.79
C VAL A 109 9.26 16.33 1.54
N LYS A 110 10.48 16.83 1.69
CA LYS A 110 11.30 17.23 0.55
C LYS A 110 12.26 16.10 0.20
N LEU A 111 12.12 15.55 -1.00
CA LEU A 111 12.96 14.50 -1.52
C LEU A 111 13.50 14.93 -2.90
N ASN A 112 14.84 14.93 -3.08
CA ASN A 112 15.47 15.24 -4.37
C ASN A 112 14.91 16.51 -5.05
N ASN A 113 14.85 17.63 -4.32
CA ASN A 113 14.29 18.91 -4.78
C ASN A 113 12.78 18.92 -5.11
N LYS A 114 12.07 17.82 -4.93
CA LYS A 114 10.61 17.77 -5.00
C LYS A 114 10.02 17.76 -3.59
N THR A 115 8.95 18.52 -3.42
CA THR A 115 8.18 18.52 -2.17
C THR A 115 6.94 17.69 -2.39
N ASP A 116 6.71 16.71 -1.53
CA ASP A 116 5.51 15.87 -1.55
C ASP A 116 4.73 16.01 -0.26
N SER A 117 3.41 15.86 -0.33
CA SER A 117 2.54 15.78 0.83
C SER A 117 2.31 14.33 1.19
N VAL A 118 2.49 13.99 2.46
CA VAL A 118 2.41 12.62 2.97
C VAL A 118 1.53 12.61 4.21
N ALA A 119 0.57 11.69 4.26
CA ALA A 119 -0.32 11.53 5.41
C ALA A 119 -0.38 10.07 5.87
N TYR A 120 -0.56 9.87 7.17
CA TYR A 120 -0.93 8.58 7.73
C TYR A 120 -2.43 8.58 7.94
N MET A 121 -3.13 7.76 7.16
CA MET A 121 -4.57 7.70 7.08
C MET A 121 -5.10 6.36 7.59
N GLN A 122 -6.19 6.41 8.34
CA GLN A 122 -6.98 5.25 8.74
C GLN A 122 -8.38 5.42 8.17
N VAL A 123 -8.90 4.37 7.56
CA VAL A 123 -10.27 4.35 7.02
C VAL A 123 -10.99 3.11 7.51
N LYS A 124 -12.20 3.29 8.03
CA LYS A 124 -13.13 2.22 8.39
C LYS A 124 -14.35 2.28 7.49
N ASP A 125 -14.91 1.14 7.19
CA ASP A 125 -16.20 1.00 6.54
C ASP A 125 -17.30 0.79 7.60
N LEU A 126 -18.17 1.78 7.74
CA LEU A 126 -19.28 1.79 8.72
C LEU A 126 -20.52 1.03 8.21
N SER A 127 -20.53 0.58 6.95
CA SER A 127 -21.65 -0.22 6.42
C SER A 127 -21.71 -1.63 7.02
N LYS A 128 -20.61 -2.08 7.61
CA LYS A 128 -20.50 -3.37 8.30
C LYS A 128 -20.99 -3.28 9.74
N ASN A 129 -21.41 -4.43 10.30
CA ASN A 129 -21.79 -4.51 11.71
C ASN A 129 -20.63 -4.08 12.62
N GLU A 130 -20.94 -3.51 13.80
CA GLU A 130 -19.95 -3.00 14.74
C GLU A 130 -18.83 -4.01 15.08
N ASN A 131 -19.16 -5.29 15.17
CA ASN A 131 -18.20 -6.37 15.44
C ASN A 131 -17.28 -6.70 14.25
N GLU A 132 -17.59 -6.20 13.05
CA GLU A 132 -16.86 -6.43 11.80
C GLU A 132 -16.18 -5.15 11.29
N GLN A 133 -16.27 -4.04 12.03
CA GLN A 133 -15.66 -2.78 11.65
C GLN A 133 -14.14 -2.85 11.82
N VAL A 134 -13.48 -3.27 10.75
CA VAL A 134 -12.02 -3.26 10.66
C VAL A 134 -11.55 -2.07 9.82
N PHE A 135 -10.31 -1.70 10.00
CA PHE A 135 -9.69 -0.76 9.08
C PHE A 135 -9.56 -1.39 7.70
N ILE A 136 -10.23 -0.82 6.70
CA ILE A 136 -10.06 -1.20 5.29
C ILE A 136 -8.82 -0.56 4.68
N PHE A 137 -8.31 0.50 5.32
CA PHE A 137 -7.01 1.11 5.03
C PHE A 137 -6.39 1.62 6.33
N ASN A 138 -5.10 1.35 6.51
CA ASN A 138 -4.33 1.85 7.65
C ASN A 138 -2.86 1.97 7.22
N GLY A 139 -2.45 3.15 6.77
CA GLY A 139 -1.12 3.32 6.24
C GLY A 139 -0.79 4.74 5.79
N TRP A 140 0.40 4.86 5.21
CA TRP A 140 0.86 6.10 4.60
C TRP A 140 0.24 6.25 3.21
N THR A 141 -0.12 7.48 2.85
CA THR A 141 -0.54 7.86 1.51
C THR A 141 0.25 9.08 1.03
N PHE A 142 0.47 9.15 -0.29
CA PHE A 142 1.34 10.13 -0.93
C PHE A 142 0.54 10.90 -1.98
N ALA A 143 0.70 12.24 -1.99
CA ALA A 143 -0.03 13.06 -2.97
C ALA A 143 0.55 12.93 -4.39
N SER A 144 1.88 12.77 -4.50
CA SER A 144 2.56 12.66 -5.79
C SER A 144 2.38 11.29 -6.45
N ASP A 145 2.20 10.24 -5.66
CA ASP A 145 2.06 8.87 -6.16
C ASP A 145 1.11 8.04 -5.28
N PRO A 146 -0.20 8.16 -5.52
CA PRO A 146 -1.21 7.41 -4.78
C PRO A 146 -1.13 5.90 -5.05
N SER A 147 -0.46 5.47 -6.12
CA SER A 147 -0.33 4.05 -6.48
C SER A 147 0.62 3.27 -5.59
N LEU A 148 1.51 3.94 -4.84
CA LEU A 148 2.42 3.27 -3.89
C LEU A 148 1.68 2.58 -2.75
N THR A 149 0.56 3.16 -2.31
CA THR A 149 -0.30 2.61 -1.27
C THR A 149 -1.75 2.85 -1.66
N PRO A 150 -2.27 2.06 -2.61
CA PRO A 150 -3.61 2.29 -3.15
C PRO A 150 -4.66 2.06 -2.06
N PHE A 151 -5.64 2.96 -2.01
CA PHE A 151 -6.87 2.74 -1.28
C PHE A 151 -7.79 1.88 -2.16
N ASP A 152 -8.13 0.69 -1.69
CA ASP A 152 -8.99 -0.23 -2.44
C ASP A 152 -10.36 -0.38 -1.75
N HIS A 153 -11.39 0.19 -2.37
CA HIS A 153 -12.78 0.03 -1.99
C HIS A 153 -13.66 -0.03 -3.24
N ALA A 154 -14.66 -0.91 -3.25
CA ALA A 154 -15.46 -1.19 -4.44
C ALA A 154 -16.16 0.06 -5.02
N ILE A 155 -16.68 0.94 -4.16
CA ILE A 155 -17.52 2.09 -4.55
C ILE A 155 -16.79 3.42 -4.44
N TYR A 156 -15.93 3.56 -3.46
CA TYR A 156 -15.29 4.85 -3.13
C TYR A 156 -13.80 4.80 -3.42
N ASP A 157 -13.24 5.97 -3.74
CA ASP A 157 -11.81 6.18 -3.84
C ASP A 157 -11.40 7.41 -3.04
N LEU A 158 -10.19 7.37 -2.47
CA LEU A 158 -9.65 8.45 -1.63
C LEU A 158 -8.20 8.72 -2.04
N GLN A 159 -7.91 9.97 -2.37
CA GLN A 159 -6.57 10.40 -2.72
C GLN A 159 -6.17 11.62 -1.90
N LEU A 160 -4.96 11.62 -1.36
CA LEU A 160 -4.37 12.79 -0.73
C LEU A 160 -4.01 13.82 -1.79
N LEU A 161 -4.44 15.06 -1.60
CA LEU A 161 -4.04 16.19 -2.44
C LEU A 161 -2.91 17.00 -1.77
N ASN A 162 -3.09 17.35 -0.52
CA ASN A 162 -2.15 18.24 0.16
C ASN A 162 -2.24 18.12 1.68
N CYS A 163 -1.17 18.51 2.36
CA CYS A 163 -1.12 18.79 3.78
C CYS A 163 -0.97 20.29 4.00
N SER A 164 -1.89 20.93 4.72
CA SER A 164 -1.87 22.37 4.97
C SER A 164 -1.88 22.71 6.47
N LYS A 165 -1.59 23.96 6.79
CA LYS A 165 -1.88 24.51 8.12
C LYS A 165 -3.32 25.01 8.10
N ALA A 166 -4.04 24.81 9.21
CA ALA A 166 -5.35 25.43 9.42
C ALA A 166 -5.18 26.94 9.57
#